data_f4e38de97424cd92b148193441573f9a
#
_entry.id   f4e38de97424cd92b148193441573f9a
#
_cell.length_a   1.000
_cell.length_b   1.000
_cell.length_c   1.000
_cell.angle_alpha   90.00
_cell.angle_beta   90.00
_cell.angle_gamma   90.00
#
_symmetry.space_group_name_H-M   'P 1'
#
loop_
_entity.id
_entity.type
_entity.pdbx_description
1 polymer ?
#
loop_
_entity_poly.entity_id
_entity_poly.type
_entity_poly.pdbx_seq_one_letter_code
_entity_poly.pdbx_strand_id
1 'polypeptide(L)'
;MFWLKVSRPRFWIYVLGPFLIGAISAISEKKELLNPKFWLFVPFFLLFANLLIYGINDIFDYETDVLNAKKQDYETLVTPERRRNLWLVIGLTTTPFLIATGFQNFPAILAMLGFLFFSVFYSAPPIRAKTIPLIDSIFNILYIFPGIFGYFLLGGNDLSWQICLAGTFWVMAMHAFSAVPDIESDQTAGFKTIATWLGGKGTLIFCAALYLSAGVLTFKYLGFFGVLATICYLTMILISLVNYSQVQVFTVYRYFPWLNTMIGFALFWYLAYSKFFIAPPN
;
A
#
# COMPACT_ATOMS: atom_id res chain seq x y z
N MET A 1 -20.67 -1.72 12.51
CA MET A 1 -20.35 -0.65 11.53
C MET A 1 -19.09 0.17 11.88
N PHE A 2 -18.77 0.39 13.15
CA PHE A 2 -17.61 1.18 13.57
C PHE A 2 -16.26 0.62 13.05
N TRP A 3 -15.97 -0.66 13.27
CA TRP A 3 -14.71 -1.32 12.84
C TRP A 3 -14.50 -1.31 11.33
N LEU A 4 -15.59 -1.39 10.56
CA LEU A 4 -15.56 -1.24 9.11
C LEU A 4 -15.09 0.17 8.69
N LYS A 5 -15.52 1.21 9.41
CA LYS A 5 -15.05 2.57 9.15
C LYS A 5 -13.56 2.73 9.50
N VAL A 6 -13.12 2.14 10.62
CA VAL A 6 -11.69 2.11 11.00
C VAL A 6 -10.83 1.46 9.94
N SER A 7 -11.29 0.38 9.29
CA SER A 7 -10.56 -0.29 8.20
C SER A 7 -10.45 0.52 6.90
N ARG A 8 -11.08 1.70 6.82
CA ARG A 8 -11.04 2.62 5.68
C ARG A 8 -11.33 1.95 4.34
N PRO A 9 -12.59 1.58 4.02
CA PRO A 9 -12.96 0.80 2.84
C PRO A 9 -12.42 1.32 1.50
N ARG A 10 -12.26 2.64 1.36
CA ARG A 10 -11.69 3.28 0.17
C ARG A 10 -10.26 2.83 -0.16
N PHE A 11 -9.54 2.28 0.81
CA PHE A 11 -8.15 1.85 0.67
C PHE A 11 -7.98 0.33 0.64
N TRP A 12 -9.06 -0.46 0.73
CA TRP A 12 -8.96 -1.92 0.74
C TRP A 12 -8.22 -2.47 -0.48
N ILE A 13 -8.37 -1.82 -1.62
CA ILE A 13 -7.70 -2.24 -2.86
C ILE A 13 -6.17 -2.09 -2.80
N TYR A 14 -5.64 -1.21 -1.93
CA TYR A 14 -4.19 -1.03 -1.80
C TYR A 14 -3.48 -2.23 -1.15
N VAL A 15 -4.22 -3.08 -0.45
CA VAL A 15 -3.71 -4.30 0.17
C VAL A 15 -4.12 -5.53 -0.63
N LEU A 16 -5.41 -5.60 -1.00
CA LEU A 16 -5.94 -6.71 -1.80
C LEU A 16 -5.34 -6.73 -3.23
N GLY A 17 -5.21 -5.58 -3.88
CA GLY A 17 -4.71 -5.49 -5.25
C GLY A 17 -3.32 -6.13 -5.43
N PRO A 18 -2.30 -5.72 -4.67
CA PRO A 18 -1.01 -6.38 -4.68
C PRO A 18 -1.07 -7.88 -4.40
N PHE A 19 -1.88 -8.34 -3.43
CA PHE A 19 -2.08 -9.77 -3.18
C PHE A 19 -2.58 -10.51 -4.42
N LEU A 20 -3.59 -9.97 -5.10
CA LEU A 20 -4.14 -10.55 -6.33
C LEU A 20 -3.11 -10.55 -7.48
N ILE A 21 -2.34 -9.47 -7.62
CA ILE A 21 -1.27 -9.35 -8.63
C ILE A 21 -0.17 -10.40 -8.37
N GLY A 22 0.26 -10.55 -7.13
CA GLY A 22 1.24 -11.58 -6.77
C GLY A 22 0.71 -12.99 -7.03
N ALA A 23 -0.52 -13.29 -6.64
CA ALA A 23 -1.16 -14.56 -6.86
C ALA A 23 -1.27 -14.90 -8.36
N ILE A 24 -1.78 -13.98 -9.19
CA ILE A 24 -1.90 -14.21 -10.64
C ILE A 24 -0.53 -14.37 -11.31
N SER A 25 0.51 -13.73 -10.78
CA SER A 25 1.87 -13.84 -11.29
C SER A 25 2.51 -15.21 -11.00
N ALA A 26 2.10 -15.89 -9.95
CA ALA A 26 2.64 -17.20 -9.56
C ALA A 26 2.07 -18.37 -10.36
N ILE A 27 0.75 -18.37 -10.61
CA ILE A 27 0.03 -19.51 -11.16
C ILE A 27 0.34 -19.72 -12.65
N SER A 28 0.27 -20.97 -13.09
CA SER A 28 0.42 -21.36 -14.50
C SER A 28 -0.91 -21.71 -15.16
N GLU A 29 -1.87 -22.22 -14.41
CA GLU A 29 -3.17 -22.64 -14.90
C GLU A 29 -4.31 -21.92 -14.15
N LYS A 30 -5.40 -21.61 -14.87
CA LYS A 30 -6.59 -20.95 -14.29
C LYS A 30 -7.19 -21.71 -13.11
N LYS A 31 -7.12 -23.07 -13.12
CA LYS A 31 -7.63 -23.91 -12.02
C LYS A 31 -6.94 -23.64 -10.68
N GLU A 32 -5.71 -23.12 -10.69
CA GLU A 32 -4.97 -22.80 -9.46
C GLU A 32 -5.60 -21.63 -8.68
N LEU A 33 -6.41 -20.79 -9.33
CA LEU A 33 -7.26 -19.81 -8.65
C LEU A 33 -8.35 -20.43 -7.77
N LEU A 34 -8.65 -21.72 -7.96
CA LEU A 34 -9.59 -22.46 -7.09
C LEU A 34 -8.92 -23.00 -5.83
N ASN A 35 -7.61 -22.77 -5.64
CA ASN A 35 -6.88 -23.20 -4.46
C ASN A 35 -7.52 -22.61 -3.18
N PRO A 36 -7.94 -23.45 -2.22
CA PRO A 36 -8.56 -22.98 -0.97
C PRO A 36 -7.69 -22.00 -0.18
N LYS A 37 -6.36 -22.14 -0.25
CA LYS A 37 -5.41 -21.21 0.42
C LYS A 37 -5.57 -19.79 -0.10
N PHE A 38 -5.73 -19.62 -1.42
CA PHE A 38 -5.97 -18.31 -2.01
C PHE A 38 -7.23 -17.67 -1.43
N TRP A 39 -8.35 -18.38 -1.45
CA TRP A 39 -9.62 -17.86 -0.94
C TRP A 39 -9.64 -17.64 0.57
N LEU A 40 -8.85 -18.40 1.32
CA LEU A 40 -8.66 -18.18 2.76
C LEU A 40 -8.06 -16.80 3.03
N PHE A 41 -7.06 -16.35 2.25
CA PHE A 41 -6.36 -15.09 2.49
C PHE A 41 -7.01 -13.87 1.80
N VAL A 42 -7.92 -14.04 0.86
CA VAL A 42 -8.68 -12.93 0.24
C VAL A 42 -9.37 -12.05 1.29
N PRO A 43 -10.19 -12.56 2.23
CA PRO A 43 -10.83 -11.72 3.26
C PRO A 43 -9.82 -11.06 4.21
N PHE A 44 -8.68 -11.70 4.46
CA PHE A 44 -7.61 -11.10 5.25
C PHE A 44 -7.09 -9.81 4.58
N PHE A 45 -6.61 -9.91 3.35
CA PHE A 45 -6.04 -8.75 2.65
C PHE A 45 -7.10 -7.75 2.18
N LEU A 46 -8.37 -8.17 2.01
CA LEU A 46 -9.47 -7.24 1.73
C LEU A 46 -9.81 -6.38 2.95
N LEU A 47 -10.03 -6.99 4.12
CA LEU A 47 -10.63 -6.32 5.27
C LEU A 47 -9.70 -6.27 6.49
N PHE A 48 -9.25 -7.44 6.97
CA PHE A 48 -8.61 -7.54 8.30
C PHE A 48 -7.21 -6.93 8.33
N ALA A 49 -6.45 -7.05 7.25
CA ALA A 49 -5.16 -6.39 7.09
C ALA A 49 -5.31 -4.86 7.11
N ASN A 50 -6.36 -4.31 6.50
CA ASN A 50 -6.65 -2.88 6.57
C ASN A 50 -7.08 -2.45 7.97
N LEU A 51 -7.87 -3.28 8.68
CA LEU A 51 -8.22 -3.02 10.07
C LEU A 51 -6.97 -3.02 10.98
N LEU A 52 -6.01 -3.92 10.72
CA LEU A 52 -4.73 -3.96 11.44
C LEU A 52 -3.93 -2.68 11.17
N ILE A 53 -3.69 -2.32 9.90
CA ILE A 53 -2.88 -1.14 9.52
C ILE A 53 -3.48 0.13 10.12
N TYR A 54 -4.74 0.42 9.79
CA TYR A 54 -5.38 1.68 10.19
C TYR A 54 -5.82 1.68 11.65
N GLY A 55 -6.18 0.51 12.19
CA GLY A 55 -6.51 0.39 13.61
C GLY A 55 -5.31 0.65 14.51
N ILE A 56 -4.13 0.12 14.17
CA ILE A 56 -2.90 0.42 14.90
C ILE A 56 -2.54 1.91 14.76
N ASN A 57 -2.67 2.47 13.56
CA ASN A 57 -2.47 3.89 13.34
C ASN A 57 -3.37 4.72 14.27
N ASP A 58 -4.67 4.48 14.27
CA ASP A 58 -5.64 5.22 15.08
C ASP A 58 -5.45 5.04 16.60
N ILE A 59 -4.87 3.92 17.04
CA ILE A 59 -4.54 3.70 18.47
C ILE A 59 -3.42 4.64 18.94
N PHE A 60 -2.39 4.84 18.08
CA PHE A 60 -1.20 5.62 18.45
C PHE A 60 -1.27 7.09 18.07
N ASP A 61 -2.29 7.52 17.33
CA ASP A 61 -2.37 8.85 16.74
C ASP A 61 -3.46 9.75 17.29
N TYR A 62 -4.19 9.31 18.31
CA TYR A 62 -5.34 10.04 18.84
C TYR A 62 -5.05 11.53 19.12
N GLU A 63 -3.91 11.82 19.75
CA GLU A 63 -3.55 13.19 20.18
C GLU A 63 -3.36 14.13 18.97
N THR A 64 -2.92 13.60 17.83
CA THR A 64 -2.77 14.33 16.57
C THR A 64 -4.03 14.29 15.73
N ASP A 65 -4.74 13.16 15.75
CA ASP A 65 -5.98 12.94 15.03
C ASP A 65 -7.11 13.87 15.49
N VAL A 66 -7.16 14.19 16.78
CA VAL A 66 -8.14 15.17 17.33
C VAL A 66 -8.00 16.54 16.67
N LEU A 67 -6.78 16.93 16.28
CA LEU A 67 -6.48 18.21 15.64
C LEU A 67 -6.68 18.18 14.12
N ASN A 68 -6.88 16.99 13.55
CA ASN A 68 -6.99 16.82 12.10
C ASN A 68 -8.45 16.94 11.64
N ALA A 69 -8.76 17.95 10.84
CA ALA A 69 -10.10 18.19 10.28
C ALA A 69 -10.63 16.97 9.49
N LYS A 70 -9.76 16.20 8.81
CA LYS A 70 -10.15 14.98 8.10
C LYS A 70 -10.78 13.92 9.02
N LYS A 71 -10.37 13.88 10.30
CA LYS A 71 -10.88 12.92 11.30
C LYS A 71 -12.24 13.31 11.86
N GLN A 72 -12.63 14.56 11.73
CA GLN A 72 -13.91 15.05 12.23
C GLN A 72 -15.05 14.73 11.26
N ASP A 73 -14.82 14.86 9.95
CA ASP A 73 -15.88 14.77 8.94
C ASP A 73 -15.79 13.51 8.07
N TYR A 74 -14.58 12.99 7.83
CA TYR A 74 -14.32 12.02 6.77
C TYR A 74 -13.82 10.66 7.28
N GLU A 75 -13.06 10.61 8.34
CA GLU A 75 -12.54 9.42 8.98
C GLU A 75 -13.13 9.26 10.39
N THR A 76 -12.93 8.09 10.99
CA THR A 76 -13.47 7.79 12.31
C THR A 76 -12.39 8.05 13.36
N LEU A 77 -12.67 8.92 14.32
CA LEU A 77 -11.79 9.11 15.50
C LEU A 77 -11.97 7.94 16.47
N VAL A 78 -10.87 7.31 16.86
CA VAL A 78 -10.84 6.26 17.87
C VAL A 78 -10.47 6.86 19.21
N THR A 79 -11.46 7.01 20.10
CA THR A 79 -11.24 7.55 21.44
C THR A 79 -10.44 6.58 22.33
N PRO A 80 -9.72 7.06 23.37
CA PRO A 80 -8.92 6.23 24.26
C PRO A 80 -9.69 5.04 24.87
N GLU A 81 -10.98 5.23 25.21
CA GLU A 81 -11.85 4.19 25.79
C GLU A 81 -12.07 3.02 24.83
N ARG A 82 -11.98 3.27 23.51
CA ARG A 82 -12.17 2.26 22.46
C ARG A 82 -10.90 1.53 22.07
N ARG A 83 -9.72 2.02 22.48
CA ARG A 83 -8.41 1.44 22.11
C ARG A 83 -8.31 -0.03 22.54
N ARG A 84 -8.72 -0.37 23.77
CA ARG A 84 -8.70 -1.75 24.27
C ARG A 84 -9.54 -2.69 23.40
N ASN A 85 -10.76 -2.27 23.06
CA ASN A 85 -11.65 -3.06 22.22
C ASN A 85 -11.11 -3.19 20.79
N LEU A 86 -10.47 -2.14 20.26
CA LEU A 86 -9.85 -2.19 18.95
C LEU A 86 -8.67 -3.18 18.93
N TRP A 87 -7.80 -3.19 19.94
CA TRP A 87 -6.75 -4.20 20.09
C TRP A 87 -7.31 -5.62 20.11
N LEU A 88 -8.38 -5.86 20.85
CA LEU A 88 -9.03 -7.18 20.90
C LEU A 88 -9.59 -7.58 19.52
N VAL A 89 -10.25 -6.66 18.82
CA VAL A 89 -10.81 -6.95 17.49
C VAL A 89 -9.69 -7.22 16.49
N ILE A 90 -8.63 -6.41 16.46
CA ILE A 90 -7.45 -6.66 15.61
C ILE A 90 -6.85 -8.03 15.91
N GLY A 91 -6.63 -8.36 17.19
CA GLY A 91 -6.08 -9.65 17.60
C GLY A 91 -6.95 -10.82 17.14
N LEU A 92 -8.25 -10.77 17.45
CA LEU A 92 -9.20 -11.83 17.09
C LEU A 92 -9.33 -12.03 15.56
N THR A 93 -9.31 -10.94 14.80
CA THR A 93 -9.47 -11.01 13.34
C THR A 93 -8.18 -11.35 12.60
N THR A 94 -7.00 -11.08 13.18
CA THR A 94 -5.70 -11.34 12.56
C THR A 94 -5.14 -12.72 12.92
N THR A 95 -5.27 -13.15 14.18
CA THR A 95 -4.67 -14.39 14.69
C THR A 95 -5.00 -15.64 13.89
N PRO A 96 -6.24 -15.91 13.43
CA PRO A 96 -6.53 -17.10 12.62
C PRO A 96 -5.71 -17.18 11.34
N PHE A 97 -5.46 -16.03 10.69
CA PHE A 97 -4.67 -15.97 9.46
C PHE A 97 -3.16 -16.09 9.74
N LEU A 98 -2.68 -15.63 10.90
CA LEU A 98 -1.30 -15.87 11.31
C LEU A 98 -1.05 -17.35 11.60
N ILE A 99 -1.99 -18.02 12.26
CA ILE A 99 -1.93 -19.48 12.46
C ILE A 99 -1.91 -20.19 11.11
N ALA A 100 -2.82 -19.82 10.19
CA ALA A 100 -2.86 -20.40 8.84
C ALA A 100 -1.56 -20.13 8.06
N THR A 101 -0.92 -18.98 8.25
CA THR A 101 0.36 -18.64 7.64
C THR A 101 1.47 -19.58 8.11
N GLY A 102 1.48 -20.00 9.38
CA GLY A 102 2.47 -20.94 9.94
C GLY A 102 2.52 -22.30 9.23
N PHE A 103 1.46 -22.64 8.47
CA PHE A 103 1.40 -23.86 7.65
C PHE A 103 1.75 -23.64 6.17
N GLN A 104 2.24 -22.44 5.80
CA GLN A 104 2.66 -22.15 4.43
C GLN A 104 4.17 -22.38 4.25
N ASN A 105 4.65 -22.18 3.01
CA ASN A 105 6.09 -22.23 2.75
C ASN A 105 6.84 -21.08 3.43
N PHE A 106 8.14 -21.29 3.68
CA PHE A 106 8.96 -20.34 4.42
C PHE A 106 9.00 -18.93 3.81
N PRO A 107 9.12 -18.73 2.46
CA PRO A 107 9.07 -17.40 1.88
C PRO A 107 7.73 -16.67 2.11
N ALA A 108 6.61 -17.39 2.07
CA ALA A 108 5.30 -16.79 2.40
C ALA A 108 5.23 -16.38 3.88
N ILE A 109 5.76 -17.20 4.80
CA ILE A 109 5.86 -16.83 6.22
C ILE A 109 6.67 -15.55 6.39
N LEU A 110 7.85 -15.46 5.75
CA LEU A 110 8.69 -14.26 5.80
C LEU A 110 7.96 -13.02 5.23
N ALA A 111 7.22 -13.18 4.14
CA ALA A 111 6.44 -12.09 3.57
C ALA A 111 5.36 -11.60 4.55
N MET A 112 4.65 -12.49 5.23
CA MET A 112 3.66 -12.10 6.26
C MET A 112 4.32 -11.41 7.45
N LEU A 113 5.46 -11.91 7.92
CA LEU A 113 6.20 -11.27 9.01
C LEU A 113 6.68 -9.88 8.61
N GLY A 114 7.17 -9.69 7.37
CA GLY A 114 7.51 -8.38 6.83
C GLY A 114 6.30 -7.46 6.78
N PHE A 115 5.17 -7.94 6.27
CA PHE A 115 3.92 -7.17 6.27
C PHE A 115 3.56 -6.67 7.66
N LEU A 116 3.57 -7.56 8.66
CA LEU A 116 3.24 -7.21 10.04
C LEU A 116 4.23 -6.22 10.62
N PHE A 117 5.54 -6.45 10.43
CA PHE A 117 6.57 -5.57 10.95
C PHE A 117 6.39 -4.14 10.44
N PHE A 118 6.29 -3.95 9.13
CA PHE A 118 6.15 -2.62 8.55
C PHE A 118 4.79 -1.99 8.89
N SER A 119 3.71 -2.77 8.96
CA SER A 119 2.37 -2.29 9.31
C SER A 119 2.29 -1.81 10.77
N VAL A 120 2.88 -2.55 11.69
CA VAL A 120 2.85 -2.22 13.13
C VAL A 120 3.76 -1.03 13.41
N PHE A 121 5.03 -1.12 13.02
CA PHE A 121 6.04 -0.14 13.39
C PHE A 121 6.02 1.13 12.53
N TYR A 122 5.14 1.21 11.54
CA TYR A 122 4.82 2.48 10.89
C TYR A 122 4.31 3.51 11.90
N SER A 123 3.40 3.11 12.81
CA SER A 123 2.79 4.00 13.81
C SER A 123 3.19 3.69 15.24
N ALA A 124 3.53 2.43 15.56
CA ALA A 124 3.83 2.00 16.93
C ALA A 124 5.29 2.28 17.33
N PRO A 125 5.55 2.61 18.62
CA PRO A 125 6.91 2.62 19.15
C PRO A 125 7.49 1.17 19.15
N PRO A 126 8.83 0.99 19.18
CA PRO A 126 9.83 2.05 19.35
C PRO A 126 10.18 2.81 18.07
N ILE A 127 9.82 2.32 16.86
CA ILE A 127 10.28 2.92 15.59
C ILE A 127 9.43 4.15 15.23
N ARG A 128 8.09 4.01 15.20
CA ARG A 128 7.16 5.06 14.78
C ARG A 128 7.60 5.75 13.49
N ALA A 129 7.85 4.95 12.46
CA ALA A 129 8.51 5.31 11.21
C ALA A 129 7.90 6.55 10.51
N LYS A 130 6.60 6.74 10.63
CA LYS A 130 5.87 7.87 10.05
C LYS A 130 6.33 9.26 10.49
N THR A 131 7.13 9.35 11.59
CA THR A 131 7.68 10.61 12.10
C THR A 131 9.14 10.83 11.73
N ILE A 132 9.71 9.98 10.87
CA ILE A 132 11.12 10.04 10.46
C ILE A 132 11.17 10.23 8.95
N PRO A 133 11.72 11.38 8.45
CA PRO A 133 11.81 11.65 7.03
C PRO A 133 12.49 10.52 6.27
N LEU A 134 12.00 10.22 5.08
CA LEU A 134 12.39 9.12 4.22
C LEU A 134 11.95 7.74 4.75
N ILE A 135 12.12 7.46 6.05
CA ILE A 135 11.69 6.20 6.66
C ILE A 135 10.16 6.07 6.62
N ASP A 136 9.44 7.19 6.78
CA ASP A 136 7.98 7.27 6.59
C ASP A 136 7.54 6.72 5.22
N SER A 137 8.28 7.06 4.17
CA SER A 137 8.01 6.57 2.81
C SER A 137 8.46 5.12 2.61
N ILE A 138 9.63 4.73 3.12
CA ILE A 138 10.16 3.36 3.02
C ILE A 138 9.22 2.36 3.69
N PHE A 139 8.66 2.68 4.86
CA PHE A 139 7.77 1.77 5.58
C PHE A 139 6.48 1.45 4.83
N ASN A 140 6.13 2.23 3.81
CA ASN A 140 5.01 1.89 2.90
C ASN A 140 5.28 0.64 2.03
N ILE A 141 6.47 0.05 2.09
CA ILE A 141 6.74 -1.30 1.56
C ILE A 141 5.75 -2.34 2.12
N LEU A 142 5.08 -2.05 3.24
CA LEU A 142 3.99 -2.87 3.76
C LEU A 142 2.95 -3.23 2.68
N TYR A 143 2.70 -2.35 1.70
CA TYR A 143 1.77 -2.60 0.60
C TYR A 143 2.31 -3.54 -0.50
N ILE A 144 3.63 -3.82 -0.51
CA ILE A 144 4.25 -4.78 -1.44
C ILE A 144 4.20 -6.21 -0.89
N PHE A 145 4.32 -6.37 0.42
CA PHE A 145 4.34 -7.69 1.05
C PHE A 145 3.11 -8.56 0.78
N PRO A 146 1.86 -8.04 0.68
CA PRO A 146 0.72 -8.84 0.23
C PRO A 146 0.95 -9.49 -1.13
N GLY A 147 1.58 -8.78 -2.07
CA GLY A 147 1.94 -9.32 -3.38
C GLY A 147 3.01 -10.41 -3.28
N ILE A 148 4.06 -10.17 -2.51
CA ILE A 148 5.10 -11.16 -2.24
C ILE A 148 4.49 -12.41 -1.60
N PHE A 149 3.62 -12.23 -0.61
CA PHE A 149 2.90 -13.32 0.05
C PHE A 149 2.04 -14.11 -0.93
N GLY A 150 1.20 -13.44 -1.74
CA GLY A 150 0.34 -14.09 -2.73
C GLY A 150 1.13 -14.87 -3.78
N TYR A 151 2.26 -14.35 -4.21
CA TYR A 151 3.17 -15.02 -5.13
C TYR A 151 3.70 -16.33 -4.55
N PHE A 152 4.27 -16.31 -3.36
CA PHE A 152 4.81 -17.53 -2.73
C PHE A 152 3.73 -18.48 -2.24
N LEU A 153 2.57 -17.97 -1.80
CA LEU A 153 1.41 -18.78 -1.39
C LEU A 153 0.96 -19.74 -2.47
N LEU A 154 0.99 -19.30 -3.73
CA LEU A 154 0.55 -20.08 -4.89
C LEU A 154 1.71 -20.76 -5.65
N GLY A 155 2.88 -20.90 -5.02
CA GLY A 155 3.98 -21.73 -5.52
C GLY A 155 4.99 -20.99 -6.40
N GLY A 156 4.96 -19.66 -6.46
CA GLY A 156 6.03 -18.89 -7.10
C GLY A 156 7.38 -19.15 -6.45
N ASN A 157 8.45 -19.31 -7.25
CA ASN A 157 9.77 -19.69 -6.76
C ASN A 157 10.88 -18.69 -7.10
N ASP A 158 10.68 -17.86 -8.12
CA ASP A 158 11.70 -16.92 -8.62
C ASP A 158 11.11 -15.51 -8.69
N LEU A 159 11.03 -14.87 -7.52
CA LEU A 159 10.53 -13.50 -7.42
C LEU A 159 11.66 -12.52 -7.78
N SER A 160 11.47 -11.78 -8.86
CA SER A 160 12.42 -10.76 -9.31
C SER A 160 12.58 -9.64 -8.26
N TRP A 161 13.83 -9.43 -7.81
CA TRP A 161 14.15 -8.31 -6.91
C TRP A 161 13.89 -6.95 -7.57
N GLN A 162 14.01 -6.84 -8.91
CA GLN A 162 13.73 -5.62 -9.65
C GLN A 162 12.25 -5.23 -9.57
N ILE A 163 11.35 -6.22 -9.64
CA ILE A 163 9.91 -6.00 -9.45
C ILE A 163 9.60 -5.55 -8.01
N CYS A 164 10.23 -6.18 -7.02
CA CYS A 164 10.06 -5.77 -5.63
C CYS A 164 10.57 -4.33 -5.39
N LEU A 165 11.73 -3.99 -5.96
CA LEU A 165 12.31 -2.65 -5.86
C LEU A 165 11.44 -1.60 -6.59
N ALA A 166 10.95 -1.93 -7.78
CA ALA A 166 10.02 -1.06 -8.51
C ALA A 166 8.72 -0.80 -7.74
N GLY A 167 8.16 -1.86 -7.16
CA GLY A 167 7.00 -1.74 -6.27
C GLY A 167 7.30 -0.87 -5.05
N THR A 168 8.49 -1.05 -4.44
CA THR A 168 8.95 -0.21 -3.31
C THR A 168 9.02 1.25 -3.72
N PHE A 169 9.62 1.59 -4.85
CA PHE A 169 9.68 2.98 -5.34
C PHE A 169 8.28 3.54 -5.60
N TRP A 170 7.39 2.73 -6.17
CA TRP A 170 6.03 3.14 -6.40
C TRP A 170 5.28 3.47 -5.09
N VAL A 171 5.35 2.62 -4.05
CA VAL A 171 4.66 2.89 -2.78
C VAL A 171 5.31 4.04 -2.00
N MET A 172 6.62 4.22 -2.10
CA MET A 172 7.32 5.38 -1.53
C MET A 172 6.83 6.69 -2.16
N ALA A 173 6.74 6.73 -3.50
CA ALA A 173 6.20 7.87 -4.23
C ALA A 173 4.73 8.13 -3.89
N MET A 174 3.92 7.08 -3.81
CA MET A 174 2.51 7.14 -3.41
C MET A 174 2.36 7.80 -2.05
N HIS A 175 3.13 7.36 -1.07
CA HIS A 175 3.11 7.93 0.28
C HIS A 175 3.58 9.39 0.28
N ALA A 176 4.75 9.66 -0.29
CA ALA A 176 5.32 11.00 -0.31
C ALA A 176 4.37 12.01 -1.00
N PHE A 177 3.72 11.62 -2.10
CA PHE A 177 2.71 12.44 -2.76
C PHE A 177 1.53 12.74 -1.83
N SER A 178 1.03 11.74 -1.09
CA SER A 178 -0.09 11.88 -0.17
C SER A 178 0.22 12.76 1.04
N ALA A 179 1.49 12.94 1.39
CA ALA A 179 1.94 13.76 2.51
C ALA A 179 2.07 15.26 2.14
N VAL A 180 2.11 15.62 0.84
CA VAL A 180 2.24 17.03 0.43
C VAL A 180 1.09 17.91 0.91
N PRO A 181 -0.19 17.51 0.81
CA PRO A 181 -1.29 18.30 1.35
C PRO A 181 -1.29 18.45 2.88
N ASP A 182 -0.58 17.59 3.59
CA ASP A 182 -0.56 17.55 5.05
C ASP A 182 0.62 18.32 5.67
N ILE A 183 1.47 18.98 4.86
CA ILE A 183 2.69 19.67 5.33
C ILE A 183 2.40 20.64 6.47
N GLU A 184 1.37 21.49 6.37
CA GLU A 184 1.06 22.50 7.40
C GLU A 184 0.58 21.85 8.70
N SER A 185 -0.29 20.84 8.60
CA SER A 185 -0.78 20.10 9.77
C SER A 185 0.33 19.31 10.45
N ASP A 186 1.23 18.68 9.68
CA ASP A 186 2.36 17.91 10.19
C ASP A 186 3.37 18.84 10.89
N GLN A 187 3.66 20.00 10.31
CA GLN A 187 4.53 21.00 10.93
C GLN A 187 3.95 21.53 12.25
N THR A 188 2.65 21.80 12.29
CA THR A 188 1.95 22.26 13.50
C THR A 188 1.98 21.18 14.59
N ALA A 189 1.87 19.91 14.21
CA ALA A 189 1.96 18.76 15.13
C ALA A 189 3.44 18.40 15.49
N GLY A 190 4.43 19.10 14.92
CA GLY A 190 5.85 18.84 15.16
C GLY A 190 6.38 17.58 14.48
N PHE A 191 5.66 17.04 13.49
CA PHE A 191 6.09 15.87 12.74
C PHE A 191 7.11 16.20 11.68
N LYS A 192 8.13 15.36 11.58
CA LYS A 192 9.16 15.42 10.54
C LYS A 192 8.87 14.28 9.55
N THR A 193 8.19 14.60 8.45
CA THR A 193 7.88 13.69 7.36
C THR A 193 8.76 14.00 6.14
N ILE A 194 8.78 13.13 5.13
CA ILE A 194 9.49 13.42 3.87
C ILE A 194 9.02 14.73 3.25
N ALA A 195 7.71 15.03 3.34
CA ALA A 195 7.12 16.24 2.77
C ALA A 195 7.46 17.49 3.56
N THR A 196 7.52 17.44 4.89
CA THR A 196 7.97 18.59 5.71
C THR A 196 9.47 18.84 5.56
N TRP A 197 10.26 17.79 5.25
CA TRP A 197 11.72 17.89 5.07
C TRP A 197 12.11 18.47 3.71
N LEU A 198 11.55 17.93 2.61
CA LEU A 198 11.87 18.35 1.24
C LEU A 198 11.05 19.57 0.78
N GLY A 199 10.00 19.94 1.52
CA GLY A 199 8.99 20.86 1.06
C GLY A 199 8.17 20.31 -0.12
N GLY A 200 7.04 20.94 -0.45
CA GLY A 200 6.09 20.36 -1.39
C GLY A 200 6.66 20.15 -2.79
N LYS A 201 7.36 21.14 -3.37
CA LYS A 201 7.97 20.97 -4.71
C LYS A 201 9.08 19.92 -4.71
N GLY A 202 9.94 19.91 -3.68
CA GLY A 202 11.00 18.92 -3.55
C GLY A 202 10.42 17.49 -3.44
N THR A 203 9.35 17.32 -2.69
CA THR A 203 8.65 16.05 -2.56
C THR A 203 8.04 15.58 -3.90
N LEU A 204 7.44 16.48 -4.68
CA LEU A 204 6.92 16.14 -6.01
C LEU A 204 8.03 15.71 -6.97
N ILE A 205 9.21 16.38 -6.94
CA ILE A 205 10.38 15.96 -7.74
C ILE A 205 10.88 14.58 -7.29
N PHE A 206 10.95 14.34 -5.98
CA PHE A 206 11.28 13.02 -5.42
C PHE A 206 10.30 11.93 -5.91
N CYS A 207 8.98 12.20 -5.90
CA CYS A 207 7.98 11.28 -6.44
C CYS A 207 8.19 11.01 -7.92
N ALA A 208 8.48 12.03 -8.74
CA ALA A 208 8.75 11.87 -10.18
C ALA A 208 9.95 10.96 -10.41
N ALA A 209 11.05 11.16 -9.68
CA ALA A 209 12.24 10.31 -9.76
C ALA A 209 11.95 8.85 -9.41
N LEU A 210 11.16 8.60 -8.35
CA LEU A 210 10.77 7.25 -7.95
C LEU A 210 9.85 6.57 -8.97
N TYR A 211 8.82 7.26 -9.50
CA TYR A 211 7.95 6.70 -10.53
C TYR A 211 8.71 6.39 -11.82
N LEU A 212 9.63 7.27 -12.24
CA LEU A 212 10.48 7.03 -13.40
C LEU A 212 11.37 5.80 -13.17
N SER A 213 12.01 5.70 -12.01
CA SER A 213 12.86 4.57 -11.64
C SER A 213 12.07 3.25 -11.61
N ALA A 214 10.85 3.27 -11.06
CA ALA A 214 9.94 2.12 -11.08
C ALA A 214 9.60 1.70 -12.52
N GLY A 215 9.31 2.66 -13.39
CA GLY A 215 9.04 2.42 -14.80
C GLY A 215 10.21 1.78 -15.54
N VAL A 216 11.43 2.28 -15.32
CA VAL A 216 12.66 1.71 -15.91
C VAL A 216 12.87 0.26 -15.45
N LEU A 217 12.75 0.00 -14.15
CA LEU A 217 12.94 -1.35 -13.60
C LEU A 217 11.88 -2.35 -14.11
N THR A 218 10.65 -1.90 -14.35
CA THR A 218 9.57 -2.77 -14.82
C THR A 218 9.49 -2.90 -16.34
N PHE A 219 10.23 -2.10 -17.10
CA PHE A 219 10.15 -2.10 -18.57
C PHE A 219 10.35 -3.49 -19.20
N LYS A 220 11.32 -4.25 -18.70
CA LYS A 220 11.59 -5.62 -19.15
C LYS A 220 10.40 -6.57 -18.95
N TYR A 221 9.57 -6.34 -17.93
CA TYR A 221 8.48 -7.24 -17.53
C TYR A 221 7.11 -6.78 -18.05
N LEU A 222 6.90 -5.48 -18.13
CA LEU A 222 5.61 -4.88 -18.46
C LEU A 222 5.58 -4.18 -19.82
N GLY A 223 6.74 -4.01 -20.46
CA GLY A 223 6.85 -3.41 -21.79
C GLY A 223 6.09 -2.07 -21.89
N PHE A 224 5.28 -1.97 -22.95
CA PHE A 224 4.49 -0.77 -23.22
C PHE A 224 3.48 -0.42 -22.12
N PHE A 225 2.92 -1.42 -21.41
CA PHE A 225 2.03 -1.17 -20.28
C PHE A 225 2.75 -0.41 -19.16
N GLY A 226 3.98 -0.82 -18.80
CA GLY A 226 4.78 -0.14 -17.79
C GLY A 226 5.10 1.32 -18.18
N VAL A 227 5.36 1.58 -19.45
CA VAL A 227 5.56 2.95 -19.98
C VAL A 227 4.31 3.80 -19.81
N LEU A 228 3.14 3.29 -20.21
CA LEU A 228 1.87 4.02 -20.06
C LEU A 228 1.56 4.33 -18.59
N ALA A 229 1.71 3.36 -17.70
CA ALA A 229 1.51 3.56 -16.27
C ALA A 229 2.46 4.65 -15.72
N THR A 230 3.73 4.60 -16.11
CA THR A 230 4.72 5.62 -15.71
C THR A 230 4.32 7.01 -16.22
N ILE A 231 3.90 7.13 -17.48
CA ILE A 231 3.43 8.41 -18.04
C ILE A 231 2.24 8.94 -17.25
N CYS A 232 1.27 8.10 -16.88
CA CYS A 232 0.12 8.52 -16.07
C CYS A 232 0.55 9.13 -14.72
N TYR A 233 1.47 8.47 -14.00
CA TYR A 233 1.97 9.00 -12.72
C TYR A 233 2.81 10.27 -12.91
N LEU A 234 3.69 10.33 -13.91
CA LEU A 234 4.47 11.53 -14.18
C LEU A 234 3.58 12.71 -14.61
N THR A 235 2.53 12.47 -15.37
CA THR A 235 1.53 13.48 -15.73
C THR A 235 0.83 14.03 -14.49
N MET A 236 0.43 13.17 -13.56
CA MET A 236 -0.16 13.57 -12.29
C MET A 236 0.79 14.47 -11.48
N ILE A 237 2.08 14.10 -11.41
CA ILE A 237 3.09 14.92 -10.73
C ILE A 237 3.29 16.26 -11.46
N LEU A 238 3.36 16.25 -12.79
CA LEU A 238 3.53 17.47 -13.59
C LEU A 238 2.36 18.45 -13.37
N ILE A 239 1.11 17.96 -13.40
CA ILE A 239 -0.08 18.77 -13.10
C ILE A 239 0.02 19.39 -11.70
N SER A 240 0.57 18.65 -10.72
CA SER A 240 0.75 19.12 -9.35
C SER A 240 1.91 20.14 -9.22
N LEU A 241 2.91 20.10 -10.09
CA LEU A 241 4.05 21.04 -10.12
C LEU A 241 3.72 22.35 -10.84
N VAL A 242 2.95 22.26 -11.93
CA VAL A 242 2.48 23.44 -12.68
C VAL A 242 1.49 24.18 -11.80
N ASN A 243 1.73 25.47 -11.52
CA ASN A 243 0.92 26.27 -10.60
C ASN A 243 0.85 25.68 -9.17
N TYR A 244 1.97 25.17 -8.66
CA TYR A 244 2.03 24.55 -7.36
C TYR A 244 1.36 25.38 -6.26
N SER A 245 0.38 24.77 -5.61
CA SER A 245 -0.18 25.17 -4.31
C SER A 245 -0.64 23.91 -3.58
N GLN A 246 -0.74 23.95 -2.26
CA GLN A 246 -1.24 22.79 -1.49
C GLN A 246 -2.68 22.44 -1.89
N VAL A 247 -3.51 23.44 -2.18
CA VAL A 247 -4.89 23.25 -2.66
C VAL A 247 -4.91 22.52 -4.00
N GLN A 248 -4.03 22.89 -4.93
CA GLN A 248 -3.89 22.20 -6.22
C GLN A 248 -3.48 20.74 -6.03
N VAL A 249 -2.45 20.48 -5.22
CA VAL A 249 -1.98 19.12 -4.95
C VAL A 249 -3.08 18.29 -4.26
N PHE A 250 -3.81 18.88 -3.31
CA PHE A 250 -4.95 18.21 -2.68
C PHE A 250 -6.06 17.85 -3.68
N THR A 251 -6.34 18.75 -4.63
CA THR A 251 -7.32 18.49 -5.69
C THR A 251 -6.91 17.29 -6.54
N VAL A 252 -5.64 17.22 -6.97
CA VAL A 252 -5.09 16.07 -7.71
C VAL A 252 -5.10 14.80 -6.85
N TYR A 253 -4.71 14.89 -5.58
CA TYR A 253 -4.70 13.79 -4.64
C TYR A 253 -6.08 13.12 -4.48
N ARG A 254 -7.17 13.86 -4.56
CA ARG A 254 -8.54 13.29 -4.48
C ARG A 254 -8.83 12.28 -5.60
N TYR A 255 -8.19 12.41 -6.76
CA TYR A 255 -8.32 11.50 -7.89
C TYR A 255 -7.27 10.37 -7.87
N PHE A 256 -6.25 10.49 -7.05
CA PHE A 256 -5.16 9.53 -6.99
C PHE A 256 -5.60 8.09 -6.65
N PRO A 257 -6.53 7.83 -5.70
CA PRO A 257 -7.04 6.48 -5.46
C PRO A 257 -7.70 5.85 -6.69
N TRP A 258 -8.39 6.64 -7.49
CA TRP A 258 -8.98 6.18 -8.75
C TRP A 258 -7.93 5.81 -9.79
N LEU A 259 -6.91 6.65 -9.95
CA LEU A 259 -5.79 6.36 -10.85
C LEU A 259 -5.11 5.04 -10.45
N ASN A 260 -4.79 4.85 -9.17
CA ASN A 260 -4.19 3.62 -8.68
C ASN A 260 -5.08 2.40 -8.91
N THR A 261 -6.38 2.52 -8.64
CA THR A 261 -7.34 1.44 -8.85
C THR A 261 -7.40 1.05 -10.33
N MET A 262 -7.49 2.01 -11.23
CA MET A 262 -7.56 1.76 -12.67
C MET A 262 -6.27 1.11 -13.21
N ILE A 263 -5.11 1.64 -12.82
CA ILE A 263 -3.81 1.06 -13.25
C ILE A 263 -3.62 -0.33 -12.63
N GLY A 264 -3.94 -0.52 -11.34
CA GLY A 264 -3.84 -1.82 -10.68
C GLY A 264 -4.78 -2.87 -11.29
N PHE A 265 -6.02 -2.50 -11.61
CA PHE A 265 -6.97 -3.35 -12.31
C PHE A 265 -6.48 -3.71 -13.72
N ALA A 266 -6.01 -2.72 -14.47
CA ALA A 266 -5.44 -2.95 -15.80
C ALA A 266 -4.18 -3.84 -15.74
N LEU A 267 -3.32 -3.67 -14.73
CA LEU A 267 -2.15 -4.52 -14.52
C LEU A 267 -2.55 -5.97 -14.25
N PHE A 268 -3.53 -6.20 -13.38
CA PHE A 268 -4.03 -7.54 -13.09
C PHE A 268 -4.50 -8.24 -14.37
N TRP A 269 -5.32 -7.57 -15.18
CA TRP A 269 -5.82 -8.14 -16.42
C TRP A 269 -4.76 -8.27 -17.52
N TYR A 270 -3.81 -7.34 -17.57
CA TYR A 270 -2.65 -7.46 -18.47
C TYR A 270 -1.85 -8.73 -18.18
N LEU A 271 -1.54 -8.98 -16.89
CA LEU A 271 -0.81 -10.19 -16.48
C LEU A 271 -1.63 -11.46 -16.72
N ALA A 272 -2.91 -11.46 -16.38
CA ALA A 272 -3.80 -12.59 -16.61
C ALA A 272 -3.93 -12.91 -18.10
N TYR A 273 -4.12 -11.88 -18.94
CA TYR A 273 -4.24 -12.04 -20.39
C TYR A 273 -2.94 -12.52 -21.02
N SER A 274 -1.81 -11.90 -20.69
CA SER A 274 -0.50 -12.30 -21.21
C SER A 274 -0.19 -13.77 -20.89
N LYS A 275 -0.53 -14.21 -19.67
CA LYS A 275 -0.23 -15.55 -19.17
C LYS A 275 -1.15 -16.63 -19.75
N PHE A 276 -2.44 -16.36 -19.86
CA PHE A 276 -3.42 -17.39 -20.20
C PHE A 276 -3.88 -17.38 -21.67
N PHE A 277 -3.54 -16.36 -22.42
CA PHE A 277 -4.02 -16.22 -23.81
C PHE A 277 -2.92 -15.92 -24.83
N ILE A 278 -1.75 -15.36 -24.40
CA ILE A 278 -0.63 -15.07 -25.29
C ILE A 278 0.49 -16.08 -25.15
N ALA A 279 0.85 -16.48 -23.91
CA ALA A 279 1.87 -17.50 -23.71
C ALA A 279 1.38 -18.84 -24.29
N PRO A 280 2.19 -19.55 -25.11
CA PRO A 280 1.82 -20.89 -25.54
C PRO A 280 1.66 -21.81 -24.32
N PRO A 281 0.71 -22.77 -24.35
CA PRO A 281 0.63 -23.76 -23.30
C PRO A 281 1.95 -24.56 -23.26
N ASN A 282 2.60 -24.54 -22.10
CA ASN A 282 3.78 -25.38 -21.84
C ASN A 282 3.41 -26.86 -21.82
#